data_62c85ef29491f5f9a2271a4e2c7fbbb5
#
_entry.id   62c85ef29491f5f9a2271a4e2c7fbbb5
#
_cell.length_a   1.000
_cell.length_b   1.000
_cell.length_c   1.000
_cell.angle_alpha   90.00
_cell.angle_beta   90.00
_cell.angle_gamma   90.00
#
_symmetry.space_group_name_H-M   'P 1'
#
loop_
_entity.id
_entity.type
_entity.pdbx_description
1 polymer ?
#
loop_
_entity_poly.entity_id
_entity_poly.type
_entity_poly.pdbx_seq_one_letter_code
_entity_poly.pdbx_strand_id
1 'polypeptide(L)'
;LEKRIGIYASPLCFKSTDDYYPRAPVGLGERFFLETKSQPKFATQPLKPAASGVFCFYNQQKIMQERSILIYDTTLRDGTQGEGVSLSLQDKLNIAQRLAEIGVDMIEGGYPLSNEKDAMFFQKARQLKLGSSQLSAFGMTRRRGMKSADDPGIAALVAAQTPVITIVGKSWDFHATEVLGVSLQENLDMIGETVEYLSRYAQIVYDAEHYFDGYRANPQYALSAVETAARAGAKWIVFCDTNGGSLPEQVSQVVKDSKIRLDPFGPRLGIHCHNDGDLATANSLSAIDAGCDQIQGTFNGIGERCGNADLVCVISNLQFKKQGYRMLRDGSLEHLTELSRYIYETANLVPRNSQPFVGRSAFAHKGGMHVHAVNKFAHTYEHMNPEHVGNERRILVSELSGRSNIAALTQKHGADQDRLLLDRILESVVKKENQGYQYEAAEASFDLLVKQCSGTYTPHFETIKYQILAGDLDTSRNQQYAEAILKLKVGQSVCVEAAEGHGPVNAMDAALRKSLIRFFPSIESMQLVDYKVRVVNGEAGTAARIRVNIESSDENHSWHTIGVSENIIEASWAALVDAVEYKLHRDTQRTEG
;
A
#
# COMPACT_ATOMS: atom_id res chain seq x y z
N LEU A 1 5.34 25.75 -53.02
CA LEU A 1 5.52 27.06 -52.33
C LEU A 1 6.29 26.83 -51.05
N GLU A 2 7.63 26.96 -51.18
CA GLU A 2 8.59 26.94 -50.06
C GLU A 2 8.44 28.21 -49.22
N LYS A 3 8.55 28.09 -47.91
CA LYS A 3 9.16 29.09 -47.04
C LYS A 3 9.95 28.43 -45.94
N ARG A 4 11.26 28.56 -46.04
CA ARG A 4 12.28 28.28 -45.02
C ARG A 4 12.05 29.20 -43.80
N ILE A 5 12.16 28.66 -42.62
CA ILE A 5 12.42 29.42 -41.39
C ILE A 5 13.71 28.87 -40.79
N GLY A 6 14.72 29.75 -40.76
CA GLY A 6 16.05 29.46 -40.21
C GLY A 6 16.06 29.43 -38.69
N ILE A 7 16.77 28.48 -38.15
CA ILE A 7 17.06 28.36 -36.72
C ILE A 7 18.47 28.94 -36.50
N TYR A 8 18.56 30.06 -35.77
CA TYR A 8 19.84 30.56 -35.24
C TYR A 8 20.07 29.90 -33.89
N ALA A 9 21.12 29.10 -33.81
CA ALA A 9 21.70 28.61 -32.55
C ALA A 9 22.87 29.53 -32.19
N SER A 10 22.84 30.15 -31.01
CA SER A 10 23.97 30.82 -30.38
C SER A 10 24.52 29.96 -29.25
N PRO A 11 25.83 29.77 -29.14
CA PRO A 11 26.41 29.04 -28.03
C PRO A 11 26.63 29.96 -26.83
N LEU A 12 26.00 29.67 -25.71
CA LEU A 12 26.31 30.30 -24.43
C LEU A 12 27.46 29.56 -23.75
N CYS A 13 28.57 30.29 -23.67
CA CYS A 13 29.80 29.96 -22.98
C CYS A 13 29.55 30.01 -21.46
N PHE A 14 29.68 28.90 -20.73
CA PHE A 14 29.73 28.92 -19.27
C PHE A 14 31.17 29.13 -18.83
N LYS A 15 31.42 30.27 -18.23
CA LYS A 15 32.64 30.53 -17.44
C LYS A 15 32.45 29.93 -16.04
N SER A 16 33.43 29.14 -15.62
CA SER A 16 33.64 28.71 -14.24
C SER A 16 33.99 29.92 -13.37
N THR A 17 33.29 30.08 -12.27
CA THR A 17 33.73 30.91 -11.13
C THR A 17 33.79 30.01 -9.90
N ASP A 18 35.03 29.48 -9.66
CA ASP A 18 35.49 29.20 -8.31
C ASP A 18 35.60 30.55 -7.58
N ASP A 19 35.12 30.58 -6.34
CA ASP A 19 35.62 31.36 -5.21
C ASP A 19 34.48 31.70 -4.25
N TYR A 20 34.63 31.25 -3.05
CA TYR A 20 34.34 31.83 -1.74
C TYR A 20 33.91 30.82 -0.69
N TYR A 21 34.90 30.25 0.00
CA TYR A 21 34.82 29.88 1.41
C TYR A 21 36.02 30.49 2.17
N PRO A 22 35.79 31.27 3.22
CA PRO A 22 36.88 31.80 4.02
C PRO A 22 37.43 30.72 4.96
N ARG A 23 38.74 30.48 4.90
CA ARG A 23 39.51 29.69 5.87
C ARG A 23 39.65 30.48 7.17
N ALA A 24 39.36 29.86 8.30
CA ALA A 24 39.73 30.35 9.63
C ALA A 24 41.24 30.14 9.86
N PRO A 25 41.92 31.04 10.59
CA PRO A 25 43.38 31.01 10.78
C PRO A 25 43.78 30.02 11.89
N VAL A 26 44.90 29.32 11.60
CA VAL A 26 45.65 28.51 12.56
C VAL A 26 46.42 29.45 13.48
N GLY A 27 46.11 29.43 14.78
CA GLY A 27 46.82 30.13 15.85
C GLY A 27 47.44 29.15 16.83
N LEU A 28 48.68 29.36 17.06
CA LEU A 28 49.65 28.63 17.86
C LEU A 28 49.24 28.41 19.33
N GLY A 29 49.78 27.32 19.86
CA GLY A 29 49.58 26.74 21.16
C GLY A 29 49.89 27.59 22.38
N GLU A 30 49.22 27.18 23.45
CA GLU A 30 49.75 27.29 24.81
C GLU A 30 49.30 26.08 25.63
N ARG A 31 50.31 25.41 26.19
CA ARG A 31 50.13 24.33 27.17
C ARG A 31 49.77 24.95 28.51
N PHE A 32 48.60 24.66 29.06
CA PHE A 32 48.35 24.83 30.48
C PHE A 32 48.35 23.47 31.18
N PHE A 33 49.35 23.28 32.04
CA PHE A 33 49.38 22.26 33.09
C PHE A 33 48.35 22.66 34.13
N LEU A 34 47.42 21.78 34.42
CA LEU A 34 46.57 21.85 35.62
C LEU A 34 46.83 20.63 36.48
N GLU A 35 47.24 20.95 37.68
CA GLU A 35 47.58 20.07 38.79
C GLU A 35 46.45 19.10 39.15
N THR A 36 46.88 17.85 39.39
CA THR A 36 46.06 16.81 40.01
C THR A 36 45.75 17.12 41.45
N LYS A 37 44.50 17.39 41.79
CA LYS A 37 43.98 17.33 43.17
C LYS A 37 43.32 15.99 43.43
N SER A 38 43.78 15.39 44.50
CA SER A 38 43.47 14.13 45.14
C SER A 38 41.99 13.73 45.15
N GLN A 39 41.74 12.48 44.78
CA GLN A 39 40.50 11.77 45.06
C GLN A 39 40.33 11.47 46.54
N PRO A 40 39.10 11.58 47.11
CA PRO A 40 38.82 11.06 48.46
C PRO A 40 38.57 9.54 48.35
N LYS A 41 39.26 8.79 49.20
CA LYS A 41 39.07 7.35 49.42
C LYS A 41 37.70 7.12 50.06
N PHE A 42 36.77 6.45 49.34
CA PHE A 42 35.58 5.87 49.97
C PHE A 42 35.93 4.49 50.54
N ALA A 43 35.75 4.36 51.85
CA ALA A 43 35.88 3.14 52.59
C ALA A 43 34.73 2.16 52.27
N THR A 44 35.08 0.98 51.86
CA THR A 44 34.15 -0.15 51.68
C THR A 44 33.76 -0.71 53.04
N GLN A 45 32.51 -0.49 53.47
CA GLN A 45 31.87 -1.32 54.48
C GLN A 45 30.87 -2.28 53.80
N PRO A 46 30.79 -3.54 54.22
CA PRO A 46 29.85 -4.49 53.65
C PRO A 46 28.44 -4.24 54.20
N LEU A 47 27.49 -3.95 53.29
CA LEU A 47 26.08 -3.87 53.60
C LEU A 47 25.51 -5.26 53.90
N LYS A 48 24.92 -5.42 55.08
CA LYS A 48 24.11 -6.58 55.47
C LYS A 48 22.87 -6.70 54.58
N PRO A 49 22.37 -7.90 54.27
CA PRO A 49 21.16 -8.05 53.47
C PRO A 49 19.95 -7.54 54.30
N ALA A 50 19.29 -6.50 53.78
CA ALA A 50 18.01 -6.07 54.31
C ALA A 50 16.91 -6.95 53.75
N ALA A 51 15.99 -7.31 54.62
CA ALA A 51 14.84 -8.17 54.42
C ALA A 51 14.03 -7.78 53.17
N SER A 52 13.56 -8.81 52.44
CA SER A 52 12.63 -8.74 51.34
C SER A 52 11.34 -8.01 51.70
N GLY A 53 11.34 -6.68 51.49
CA GLY A 53 10.13 -5.91 51.39
C GLY A 53 9.69 -5.92 49.91
N VAL A 54 8.68 -6.69 49.63
CA VAL A 54 7.95 -6.60 48.35
C VAL A 54 7.28 -5.24 48.31
N PHE A 55 7.92 -4.26 47.67
CA PHE A 55 7.24 -3.04 47.28
C PHE A 55 6.27 -3.37 46.14
N CYS A 56 5.04 -3.66 46.54
CA CYS A 56 3.91 -3.69 45.65
C CYS A 56 3.69 -2.26 45.14
N PHE A 57 4.28 -1.88 44.02
CA PHE A 57 3.84 -0.72 43.28
C PHE A 57 2.42 -1.01 42.79
N TYR A 58 1.46 -0.59 43.61
CA TYR A 58 0.09 -0.42 43.12
C TYR A 58 0.15 0.65 42.05
N ASN A 59 0.30 0.19 40.82
CA ASN A 59 0.06 0.98 39.63
C ASN A 59 -1.45 1.28 39.63
N GLN A 60 -1.86 2.41 40.21
CA GLN A 60 -3.15 3.00 39.92
C GLN A 60 -3.10 3.37 38.42
N GLN A 61 -3.31 2.41 37.54
CA GLN A 61 -3.76 2.68 36.18
C GLN A 61 -5.10 3.41 36.36
N LYS A 62 -5.03 4.76 36.32
CA LYS A 62 -6.17 5.55 35.94
C LYS A 62 -6.69 4.87 34.68
N ILE A 63 -7.85 4.22 34.75
CA ILE A 63 -8.58 3.74 33.58
C ILE A 63 -8.84 5.03 32.77
N MET A 64 -7.92 5.35 31.85
CA MET A 64 -8.15 6.42 30.90
C MET A 64 -9.32 5.93 30.06
N GLN A 65 -10.42 6.65 30.11
CA GLN A 65 -11.58 6.36 29.29
C GLN A 65 -11.10 6.43 27.84
N GLU A 66 -11.12 5.28 27.16
CA GLU A 66 -10.69 5.20 25.77
C GLU A 66 -11.56 6.11 24.91
N ARG A 67 -10.95 6.99 24.13
CA ARG A 67 -11.63 7.86 23.19
C ARG A 67 -11.90 7.10 21.90
N SER A 68 -13.18 6.93 21.56
CA SER A 68 -13.58 6.26 20.31
C SER A 68 -13.38 7.20 19.13
N ILE A 69 -12.55 6.78 18.17
CA ILE A 69 -12.34 7.46 16.90
C ILE A 69 -13.14 6.71 15.84
N LEU A 70 -14.02 7.44 15.17
CA LEU A 70 -14.88 6.91 14.11
C LEU A 70 -14.11 6.89 12.79
N ILE A 71 -14.07 5.73 12.16
CA ILE A 71 -13.48 5.54 10.83
C ILE A 71 -14.57 5.66 9.78
N TYR A 72 -14.40 6.64 8.89
CA TYR A 72 -15.28 6.92 7.77
C TYR A 72 -14.55 6.60 6.46
N ASP A 73 -14.99 5.57 5.76
CA ASP A 73 -14.38 5.13 4.51
C ASP A 73 -15.04 5.78 3.30
N THR A 74 -14.24 6.38 2.43
CA THR A 74 -14.68 6.99 1.17
C THR A 74 -14.16 6.24 -0.07
N THR A 75 -13.67 5.01 0.08
CA THR A 75 -13.09 4.21 -1.01
C THR A 75 -14.06 4.05 -2.18
N LEU A 76 -15.36 3.87 -1.89
CA LEU A 76 -16.38 3.64 -2.93
C LEU A 76 -16.88 4.91 -3.62
N ARG A 77 -16.54 6.09 -3.12
CA ARG A 77 -16.88 7.39 -3.74
C ARG A 77 -15.64 8.14 -4.16
N ASP A 78 -14.85 8.69 -3.21
CA ASP A 78 -13.65 9.48 -3.48
C ASP A 78 -12.54 8.61 -4.08
N GLY A 79 -12.38 7.40 -3.56
CA GLY A 79 -11.44 6.42 -4.11
C GLY A 79 -11.68 6.13 -5.58
N THR A 80 -12.94 6.11 -6.04
CA THR A 80 -13.28 5.87 -7.46
C THR A 80 -12.99 7.07 -8.37
N GLN A 81 -12.61 8.22 -7.83
CA GLN A 81 -12.12 9.37 -8.60
C GLN A 81 -10.62 9.24 -8.95
N GLY A 82 -9.93 8.24 -8.42
CA GLY A 82 -8.54 7.93 -8.76
C GLY A 82 -8.39 7.50 -10.22
N GLU A 83 -7.29 7.94 -10.85
CA GLU A 83 -6.97 7.55 -12.22
C GLU A 83 -6.87 6.03 -12.35
N GLY A 84 -7.56 5.45 -13.33
CA GLY A 84 -7.57 4.01 -13.59
C GLY A 84 -8.47 3.18 -12.66
N VAL A 85 -9.14 3.78 -11.69
CA VAL A 85 -10.04 3.08 -10.77
C VAL A 85 -11.45 3.00 -11.35
N SER A 86 -11.93 1.77 -11.56
CA SER A 86 -13.31 1.54 -12.01
C SER A 86 -13.89 0.32 -11.30
N LEU A 87 -14.88 0.56 -10.44
CA LEU A 87 -15.59 -0.50 -9.71
C LEU A 87 -16.94 -0.77 -10.36
N SER A 88 -17.27 -2.04 -10.56
CA SER A 88 -18.62 -2.45 -10.90
C SER A 88 -19.56 -2.29 -9.70
N LEU A 89 -20.87 -2.40 -9.92
CA LEU A 89 -21.84 -2.40 -8.83
C LEU A 89 -21.58 -3.54 -7.82
N GLN A 90 -21.23 -4.73 -8.32
CA GLN A 90 -20.96 -5.88 -7.46
C GLN A 90 -19.67 -5.67 -6.65
N ASP A 91 -18.64 -5.07 -7.24
CA ASP A 91 -17.40 -4.74 -6.53
C ASP A 91 -17.66 -3.77 -5.38
N LYS A 92 -18.46 -2.71 -5.61
CA LYS A 92 -18.84 -1.77 -4.55
C LYS A 92 -19.58 -2.49 -3.40
N LEU A 93 -20.51 -3.40 -3.71
CA LEU A 93 -21.23 -4.17 -2.69
C LEU A 93 -20.30 -5.10 -1.90
N ASN A 94 -19.39 -5.78 -2.57
CA ASN A 94 -18.43 -6.70 -1.95
C ASN A 94 -17.44 -5.93 -1.05
N ILE A 95 -16.90 -4.80 -1.52
CA ILE A 95 -16.00 -3.96 -0.71
C ILE A 95 -16.75 -3.41 0.51
N ALA A 96 -17.98 -2.91 0.35
CA ALA A 96 -18.79 -2.42 1.47
C ALA A 96 -18.99 -3.51 2.55
N GLN A 97 -19.24 -4.74 2.14
CA GLN A 97 -19.39 -5.87 3.06
C GLN A 97 -18.09 -6.14 3.84
N ARG A 98 -16.93 -6.20 3.15
CA ARG A 98 -15.62 -6.44 3.78
C ARG A 98 -15.21 -5.29 4.71
N LEU A 99 -15.49 -4.04 4.36
CA LEU A 99 -15.28 -2.89 5.24
C LEU A 99 -16.12 -3.00 6.52
N ALA A 100 -17.37 -3.45 6.40
CA ALA A 100 -18.22 -3.67 7.55
C ALA A 100 -17.76 -4.86 8.42
N GLU A 101 -17.21 -5.91 7.82
CA GLU A 101 -16.66 -7.08 8.53
C GLU A 101 -15.51 -6.70 9.45
N ILE A 102 -14.62 -5.80 9.04
CA ILE A 102 -13.55 -5.30 9.90
C ILE A 102 -14.01 -4.20 10.88
N GLY A 103 -15.24 -3.72 10.75
CA GLY A 103 -15.86 -2.77 11.70
C GLY A 103 -15.60 -1.31 11.37
N VAL A 104 -15.45 -0.94 10.10
CA VAL A 104 -15.51 0.46 9.66
C VAL A 104 -16.86 1.04 10.04
N ASP A 105 -16.88 2.22 10.68
CA ASP A 105 -18.10 2.79 11.27
C ASP A 105 -19.05 3.36 10.22
N MET A 106 -18.51 4.10 9.24
CA MET A 106 -19.29 4.71 8.15
C MET A 106 -18.66 4.39 6.80
N ILE A 107 -19.48 4.06 5.82
CA ILE A 107 -19.08 3.68 4.46
C ILE A 107 -19.82 4.58 3.48
N GLU A 108 -19.10 5.41 2.75
CA GLU A 108 -19.66 6.31 1.74
C GLU A 108 -19.83 5.59 0.42
N GLY A 109 -21.08 5.28 0.08
CA GLY A 109 -21.42 4.41 -1.05
C GLY A 109 -21.33 5.08 -2.42
N GLY A 110 -21.40 6.41 -2.51
CA GLY A 110 -21.40 7.16 -3.77
C GLY A 110 -22.32 8.36 -3.76
N TYR A 111 -22.48 8.99 -4.95
CA TYR A 111 -23.39 10.12 -5.16
C TYR A 111 -24.62 9.65 -5.98
N PRO A 112 -25.80 9.48 -5.36
CA PRO A 112 -26.97 8.88 -6.01
C PRO A 112 -27.44 9.60 -7.29
N LEU A 113 -27.20 10.92 -7.40
CA LEU A 113 -27.56 11.68 -8.58
C LEU A 113 -26.56 11.55 -9.74
N SER A 114 -25.30 11.18 -9.47
CA SER A 114 -24.23 11.24 -10.46
C SER A 114 -24.37 10.22 -11.58
N ASN A 115 -24.83 9.02 -11.27
CA ASN A 115 -25.00 7.93 -12.23
C ASN A 115 -25.93 6.83 -11.69
N GLU A 116 -26.45 6.01 -12.62
CA GLU A 116 -27.37 4.92 -12.31
C GLU A 116 -26.75 3.85 -11.37
N LYS A 117 -25.47 3.55 -11.54
CA LYS A 117 -24.75 2.57 -10.72
C LYS A 117 -24.77 2.96 -9.25
N ASP A 118 -24.52 4.24 -8.94
CA ASP A 118 -24.52 4.73 -7.56
C ASP A 118 -25.96 4.74 -6.98
N ALA A 119 -26.96 5.09 -7.77
CA ALA A 119 -28.36 4.97 -7.34
C ALA A 119 -28.73 3.52 -7.04
N MET A 120 -28.35 2.57 -7.91
CA MET A 120 -28.58 1.14 -7.72
C MET A 120 -27.82 0.56 -6.53
N PHE A 121 -26.62 1.07 -6.24
CA PHE A 121 -25.85 0.63 -5.08
C PHE A 121 -26.67 0.78 -3.80
N PHE A 122 -27.25 1.96 -3.53
CA PHE A 122 -28.01 2.18 -2.30
C PHE A 122 -29.26 1.30 -2.23
N GLN A 123 -29.90 0.99 -3.36
CA GLN A 123 -31.03 0.07 -3.38
C GLN A 123 -30.64 -1.36 -2.97
N LYS A 124 -29.53 -1.88 -3.53
CA LYS A 124 -29.06 -3.25 -3.25
C LYS A 124 -28.36 -3.36 -1.91
N ALA A 125 -27.62 -2.34 -1.49
CA ALA A 125 -26.88 -2.33 -0.24
C ALA A 125 -27.77 -2.41 1.01
N ARG A 126 -29.06 -2.10 0.90
CA ARG A 126 -30.05 -2.34 1.98
C ARG A 126 -30.14 -3.80 2.40
N GLN A 127 -29.77 -4.74 1.53
CA GLN A 127 -29.82 -6.18 1.81
C GLN A 127 -28.50 -6.70 2.42
N LEU A 128 -27.44 -5.88 2.47
CA LEU A 128 -26.16 -6.26 3.04
C LEU A 128 -26.25 -6.34 4.57
N LYS A 129 -25.51 -7.28 5.13
CA LYS A 129 -25.35 -7.43 6.59
C LYS A 129 -24.16 -6.60 7.05
N LEU A 130 -24.37 -5.32 7.26
CA LEU A 130 -23.29 -4.38 7.61
C LEU A 130 -22.99 -4.30 9.12
N GLY A 131 -23.69 -5.09 9.96
CA GLY A 131 -23.46 -5.08 11.40
C GLY A 131 -23.74 -3.70 12.02
N SER A 132 -22.71 -3.09 12.63
CA SER A 132 -22.78 -1.74 13.21
C SER A 132 -22.40 -0.63 12.22
N SER A 133 -21.89 -0.98 11.04
CA SER A 133 -21.48 -0.01 10.02
C SER A 133 -22.68 0.69 9.39
N GLN A 134 -22.55 2.00 9.15
CA GLN A 134 -23.61 2.82 8.58
C GLN A 134 -23.24 3.24 7.15
N LEU A 135 -24.19 3.11 6.22
CA LEU A 135 -24.01 3.67 4.89
C LEU A 135 -24.25 5.17 4.88
N SER A 136 -23.42 5.90 4.14
CA SER A 136 -23.61 7.30 3.86
C SER A 136 -23.81 7.55 2.36
N ALA A 137 -24.79 8.38 2.02
CA ALA A 137 -24.96 8.91 0.68
C ALA A 137 -24.33 10.30 0.62
N PHE A 138 -23.49 10.53 -0.39
CA PHE A 138 -22.81 11.79 -0.60
C PHE A 138 -23.57 12.70 -1.55
N GLY A 139 -23.54 14.02 -1.31
CA GLY A 139 -24.10 15.02 -2.20
C GLY A 139 -23.63 16.43 -1.88
N MET A 140 -24.22 17.40 -2.56
CA MET A 140 -23.90 18.81 -2.44
C MET A 140 -25.03 19.58 -1.76
N THR A 141 -24.74 20.79 -1.31
CA THR A 141 -25.78 21.76 -0.93
C THR A 141 -26.74 21.99 -2.08
N ARG A 142 -27.95 22.47 -1.79
CA ARG A 142 -28.93 22.85 -2.81
C ARG A 142 -28.32 23.78 -3.88
N ARG A 143 -28.88 23.75 -5.06
CA ARG A 143 -28.48 24.67 -6.13
C ARG A 143 -28.94 26.09 -5.81
N ARG A 144 -28.19 27.08 -6.34
CA ARG A 144 -28.55 28.50 -6.23
C ARG A 144 -29.97 28.75 -6.76
N GLY A 145 -30.73 29.60 -6.07
CA GLY A 145 -32.07 30.00 -6.48
C GLY A 145 -33.12 28.90 -6.43
N MET A 146 -32.82 27.73 -5.85
CA MET A 146 -33.74 26.60 -5.73
C MET A 146 -33.96 26.29 -4.21
N LYS A 147 -35.15 25.85 -3.84
CA LYS A 147 -35.41 25.36 -2.48
C LYS A 147 -34.88 23.94 -2.32
N SER A 148 -34.45 23.56 -1.13
CA SER A 148 -33.97 22.20 -0.85
C SER A 148 -35.01 21.12 -1.19
N ALA A 149 -36.31 21.39 -1.01
CA ALA A 149 -37.39 20.45 -1.33
C ALA A 149 -37.57 20.20 -2.84
N ASP A 150 -37.16 21.14 -3.66
CA ASP A 150 -37.32 21.11 -5.12
C ASP A 150 -36.04 20.68 -5.86
N ASP A 151 -34.92 20.50 -5.13
CA ASP A 151 -33.63 20.18 -5.71
C ASP A 151 -33.52 18.67 -6.00
N PRO A 152 -33.25 18.28 -7.27
CA PRO A 152 -33.14 16.86 -7.64
C PRO A 152 -32.00 16.13 -6.92
N GLY A 153 -30.88 16.83 -6.57
CA GLY A 153 -29.77 16.25 -5.81
C GLY A 153 -30.21 15.89 -4.39
N ILE A 154 -30.90 16.82 -3.74
CA ILE A 154 -31.45 16.61 -2.40
C ILE A 154 -32.53 15.50 -2.44
N ALA A 155 -33.38 15.46 -3.44
CA ALA A 155 -34.37 14.40 -3.61
C ALA A 155 -33.72 13.01 -3.78
N ALA A 156 -32.62 12.93 -4.54
CA ALA A 156 -31.87 11.68 -4.72
C ALA A 156 -31.21 11.19 -3.40
N LEU A 157 -30.72 12.11 -2.57
CA LEU A 157 -30.19 11.77 -1.24
C LEU A 157 -31.26 11.22 -0.31
N VAL A 158 -32.44 11.83 -0.27
CA VAL A 158 -33.59 11.32 0.50
C VAL A 158 -34.01 9.95 -0.02
N ALA A 159 -34.04 9.75 -1.35
CA ALA A 159 -34.41 8.48 -1.99
C ALA A 159 -33.41 7.34 -1.70
N ALA A 160 -32.15 7.66 -1.41
CA ALA A 160 -31.13 6.67 -1.02
C ALA A 160 -31.46 5.97 0.31
N GLN A 161 -32.20 6.64 1.20
CA GLN A 161 -32.66 6.12 2.50
C GLN A 161 -31.50 5.58 3.36
N THR A 162 -30.38 6.28 3.39
CA THR A 162 -29.24 5.94 4.23
C THR A 162 -29.38 6.55 5.63
N PRO A 163 -28.85 5.91 6.69
CA PRO A 163 -28.86 6.47 8.04
C PRO A 163 -28.00 7.74 8.18
N VAL A 164 -27.04 7.92 7.26
CA VAL A 164 -26.14 9.07 7.20
C VAL A 164 -26.22 9.69 5.82
N ILE A 165 -26.21 11.02 5.75
CA ILE A 165 -26.04 11.79 4.51
C ILE A 165 -24.86 12.74 4.70
N THR A 166 -23.93 12.70 3.78
CA THR A 166 -22.78 13.61 3.76
C THR A 166 -23.01 14.69 2.71
N ILE A 167 -22.93 15.94 3.14
CA ILE A 167 -23.12 17.12 2.30
C ILE A 167 -21.83 17.90 2.21
N VAL A 168 -21.28 18.03 1.00
CA VAL A 168 -20.19 18.95 0.74
C VAL A 168 -20.70 20.38 0.48
N GLY A 169 -20.11 21.36 1.16
CA GLY A 169 -20.41 22.77 0.95
C GLY A 169 -19.15 23.63 0.93
N LYS A 170 -19.23 24.75 0.23
CA LYS A 170 -18.08 25.63 0.04
C LYS A 170 -17.80 26.45 1.31
N SER A 171 -16.61 26.32 1.85
CA SER A 171 -16.14 27.07 3.04
C SER A 171 -15.03 28.08 2.72
N TRP A 172 -14.66 28.24 1.47
CA TRP A 172 -13.76 29.25 0.96
C TRP A 172 -14.55 30.33 0.19
N ASP A 173 -14.42 31.60 0.57
CA ASP A 173 -15.12 32.73 -0.05
C ASP A 173 -14.86 32.82 -1.55
N PHE A 174 -13.61 32.59 -1.99
CA PHE A 174 -13.25 32.52 -3.41
C PHE A 174 -14.09 31.46 -4.15
N HIS A 175 -14.30 30.29 -3.57
CA HIS A 175 -15.13 29.25 -4.19
C HIS A 175 -16.62 29.63 -4.24
N ALA A 176 -17.13 30.35 -3.25
CA ALA A 176 -18.52 30.83 -3.27
C ALA A 176 -18.73 31.85 -4.38
N THR A 177 -17.82 32.82 -4.52
CA THR A 177 -17.97 33.93 -5.47
C THR A 177 -17.55 33.54 -6.88
N GLU A 178 -16.39 32.94 -7.08
CA GLU A 178 -15.81 32.69 -8.40
C GLU A 178 -16.23 31.35 -9.03
N VAL A 179 -16.46 30.30 -8.19
CA VAL A 179 -16.79 28.97 -8.69
C VAL A 179 -18.32 28.76 -8.72
N LEU A 180 -19.02 29.03 -7.61
CA LEU A 180 -20.49 28.91 -7.57
C LEU A 180 -21.18 30.12 -8.18
N GLY A 181 -20.53 31.31 -8.22
CA GLY A 181 -21.09 32.55 -8.70
C GLY A 181 -22.26 33.04 -7.85
N VAL A 182 -22.16 32.89 -6.52
CA VAL A 182 -23.17 33.35 -5.56
C VAL A 182 -22.57 34.32 -4.55
N SER A 183 -23.42 35.10 -3.87
CA SER A 183 -22.97 35.92 -2.75
C SER A 183 -22.55 35.02 -1.56
N LEU A 184 -21.70 35.56 -0.70
CA LEU A 184 -21.30 34.86 0.52
C LEU A 184 -22.50 34.47 1.38
N GLN A 185 -23.50 35.38 1.48
CA GLN A 185 -24.73 35.09 2.24
C GLN A 185 -25.56 33.98 1.58
N GLU A 186 -25.74 34.00 0.25
CA GLU A 186 -26.48 32.94 -0.46
C GLU A 186 -25.81 31.56 -0.23
N ASN A 187 -24.47 31.49 -0.22
CA ASN A 187 -23.79 30.24 0.08
C ASN A 187 -24.06 29.75 1.52
N LEU A 188 -24.07 30.66 2.51
CA LEU A 188 -24.44 30.31 3.87
C LEU A 188 -25.90 29.84 3.96
N ASP A 189 -26.83 30.51 3.24
CA ASP A 189 -28.24 30.09 3.17
C ASP A 189 -28.38 28.72 2.52
N MET A 190 -27.62 28.44 1.44
CA MET A 190 -27.56 27.11 0.80
C MET A 190 -27.11 26.02 1.78
N ILE A 191 -26.09 26.29 2.57
CA ILE A 191 -25.59 25.38 3.60
C ILE A 191 -26.67 25.13 4.66
N GLY A 192 -27.16 26.20 5.28
CA GLY A 192 -28.13 26.12 6.39
C GLY A 192 -29.41 25.41 5.98
N GLU A 193 -30.06 25.85 4.90
CA GLU A 193 -31.31 25.27 4.42
C GLU A 193 -31.17 23.79 4.02
N THR A 194 -30.03 23.41 3.40
CA THR A 194 -29.81 22.02 3.02
C THR A 194 -29.66 21.12 4.24
N VAL A 195 -28.83 21.52 5.20
CA VAL A 195 -28.60 20.75 6.42
C VAL A 195 -29.88 20.63 7.23
N GLU A 196 -30.61 21.74 7.43
CA GLU A 196 -31.88 21.75 8.16
C GLU A 196 -32.92 20.84 7.49
N TYR A 197 -33.05 20.89 6.17
CA TYR A 197 -33.99 20.07 5.42
C TYR A 197 -33.67 18.58 5.57
N LEU A 198 -32.41 18.19 5.33
CA LEU A 198 -31.98 16.78 5.35
C LEU A 198 -31.90 16.18 6.75
N SER A 199 -31.70 17.00 7.78
CA SER A 199 -31.69 16.54 9.19
C SER A 199 -33.00 15.87 9.63
N ARG A 200 -34.06 16.06 8.88
CA ARG A 200 -35.38 15.39 9.09
C ARG A 200 -35.36 13.92 8.64
N TYR A 201 -34.40 13.52 7.81
CA TYR A 201 -34.35 12.21 7.16
C TYR A 201 -33.18 11.36 7.63
N ALA A 202 -32.03 11.96 7.95
CA ALA A 202 -30.81 11.25 8.30
C ALA A 202 -29.91 12.07 9.23
N GLN A 203 -28.90 11.44 9.79
CA GLN A 203 -27.79 12.12 10.45
C GLN A 203 -26.92 12.83 9.40
N ILE A 204 -26.65 14.11 9.57
CA ILE A 204 -25.88 14.90 8.60
C ILE A 204 -24.42 15.00 9.01
N VAL A 205 -23.55 14.67 8.06
CA VAL A 205 -22.11 14.98 8.03
C VAL A 205 -21.94 16.16 7.06
N TYR A 206 -21.35 17.24 7.52
CA TYR A 206 -21.04 18.39 6.66
C TYR A 206 -19.54 18.45 6.40
N ASP A 207 -19.18 18.21 5.14
CA ASP A 207 -17.81 18.31 4.66
C ASP A 207 -17.55 19.76 4.20
N ALA A 208 -16.73 20.48 4.96
CA ALA A 208 -16.33 21.85 4.68
C ALA A 208 -15.20 21.86 3.65
N GLU A 209 -15.56 21.84 2.36
CA GLU A 209 -14.62 21.75 1.25
C GLU A 209 -13.69 22.96 1.21
N HIS A 210 -12.37 22.72 1.00
CA HIS A 210 -11.30 23.70 1.03
C HIS A 210 -11.23 24.51 2.34
N TYR A 211 -11.55 23.87 3.47
CA TYR A 211 -11.64 24.59 4.74
C TYR A 211 -10.33 25.27 5.14
N PHE A 212 -9.21 24.57 4.98
CA PHE A 212 -7.90 25.10 5.35
C PHE A 212 -7.44 26.24 4.45
N ASP A 213 -7.74 26.18 3.15
CA ASP A 213 -7.48 27.29 2.21
C ASP A 213 -8.38 28.49 2.52
N GLY A 214 -9.67 28.24 2.73
CA GLY A 214 -10.63 29.26 3.13
C GLY A 214 -10.29 29.91 4.46
N TYR A 215 -9.90 29.12 5.46
CA TYR A 215 -9.48 29.65 6.77
C TYR A 215 -8.22 30.51 6.66
N ARG A 216 -7.26 30.12 5.83
CA ARG A 216 -6.04 30.91 5.59
C ARG A 216 -6.35 32.25 4.90
N ALA A 217 -7.28 32.24 3.95
CA ALA A 217 -7.65 33.43 3.17
C ALA A 217 -8.61 34.34 3.94
N ASN A 218 -9.66 33.79 4.54
CA ASN A 218 -10.71 34.50 5.26
C ASN A 218 -11.24 33.66 6.43
N PRO A 219 -10.57 33.67 7.60
CA PRO A 219 -10.95 32.86 8.75
C PRO A 219 -12.39 33.06 9.20
N GLN A 220 -12.88 34.32 9.11
CA GLN A 220 -14.23 34.65 9.59
C GLN A 220 -15.30 33.98 8.71
N TYR A 221 -15.12 33.99 7.40
CA TYR A 221 -16.06 33.37 6.48
C TYR A 221 -16.03 31.83 6.60
N ALA A 222 -14.84 31.25 6.63
CA ALA A 222 -14.69 29.79 6.82
C ALA A 222 -15.38 29.30 8.10
N LEU A 223 -15.16 30.03 9.22
CA LEU A 223 -15.83 29.75 10.49
C LEU A 223 -17.35 29.93 10.40
N SER A 224 -17.83 30.96 9.67
CA SER A 224 -19.28 31.19 9.49
C SER A 224 -19.94 30.05 8.72
N ALA A 225 -19.27 29.47 7.73
CA ALA A 225 -19.78 28.34 6.94
C ALA A 225 -20.01 27.10 7.84
N VAL A 226 -19.01 26.71 8.64
CA VAL A 226 -19.13 25.55 9.52
C VAL A 226 -20.06 25.80 10.70
N GLU A 227 -20.12 27.03 11.23
CA GLU A 227 -21.08 27.43 12.26
C GLU A 227 -22.51 27.34 11.72
N THR A 228 -22.77 27.78 10.51
CA THR A 228 -24.09 27.70 9.87
C THR A 228 -24.56 26.25 9.76
N ALA A 229 -23.67 25.34 9.30
CA ALA A 229 -23.99 23.91 9.24
C ALA A 229 -24.27 23.33 10.63
N ALA A 230 -23.48 23.68 11.64
CA ALA A 230 -23.69 23.21 13.00
C ALA A 230 -25.02 23.70 13.60
N ARG A 231 -25.34 24.98 13.43
CA ARG A 231 -26.63 25.57 13.86
C ARG A 231 -27.83 24.90 13.17
N ALA A 232 -27.69 24.55 11.90
CA ALA A 232 -28.72 23.87 11.12
C ALA A 232 -28.92 22.39 11.51
N GLY A 233 -28.07 21.83 12.38
CA GLY A 233 -28.24 20.50 12.95
C GLY A 233 -27.30 19.43 12.40
N ALA A 234 -26.21 19.81 11.71
CA ALA A 234 -25.17 18.86 11.34
C ALA A 234 -24.58 18.20 12.60
N LYS A 235 -24.53 16.87 12.61
CA LYS A 235 -23.96 16.09 13.72
C LYS A 235 -22.44 16.05 13.68
N TRP A 236 -21.90 16.11 12.48
CA TRP A 236 -20.48 16.12 12.21
C TRP A 236 -20.10 17.30 11.34
N ILE A 237 -19.03 17.99 11.71
CA ILE A 237 -18.36 19.00 10.89
C ILE A 237 -16.99 18.44 10.54
N VAL A 238 -16.75 18.23 9.26
CA VAL A 238 -15.50 17.67 8.76
C VAL A 238 -14.69 18.76 8.07
N PHE A 239 -13.48 18.97 8.50
CA PHE A 239 -12.57 19.95 7.91
C PHE A 239 -11.81 19.28 6.76
N CYS A 240 -11.96 19.81 5.53
CA CYS A 240 -11.35 19.21 4.36
C CYS A 240 -10.08 19.97 3.94
N ASP A 241 -8.94 19.28 3.94
CA ASP A 241 -7.71 19.71 3.27
C ASP A 241 -7.74 19.22 1.83
N THR A 242 -8.64 19.87 1.04
CA THR A 242 -8.99 19.43 -0.32
C THR A 242 -7.82 19.52 -1.28
N ASN A 243 -6.93 20.51 -1.11
CA ASN A 243 -5.72 20.65 -1.90
C ASN A 243 -4.54 19.82 -1.37
N GLY A 244 -4.67 19.18 -0.20
CA GLY A 244 -3.59 18.41 0.42
C GLY A 244 -2.32 19.23 0.72
N GLY A 245 -2.49 20.54 0.93
CA GLY A 245 -1.38 21.50 1.05
C GLY A 245 -1.11 22.00 2.47
N SER A 246 -1.78 21.48 3.48
CA SER A 246 -1.62 21.91 4.87
C SER A 246 -0.51 21.16 5.58
N LEU A 247 0.18 21.85 6.51
CA LEU A 247 1.14 21.23 7.42
C LEU A 247 0.46 20.76 8.72
N PRO A 248 0.98 19.74 9.42
CA PRO A 248 0.34 19.19 10.62
C PRO A 248 0.09 20.21 11.72
N GLU A 249 1.02 21.15 11.94
CA GLU A 249 0.85 22.22 12.92
C GLU A 249 -0.25 23.22 12.54
N GLN A 250 -0.41 23.49 11.22
CA GLN A 250 -1.50 24.34 10.72
C GLN A 250 -2.85 23.66 10.94
N VAL A 251 -2.94 22.36 10.60
CA VAL A 251 -4.15 21.56 10.86
C VAL A 251 -4.50 21.58 12.34
N SER A 252 -3.53 21.31 13.22
CA SER A 252 -3.75 21.33 14.66
C SER A 252 -4.28 22.67 15.16
N GLN A 253 -3.70 23.78 14.69
CA GLN A 253 -4.13 25.12 15.11
C GLN A 253 -5.55 25.43 14.63
N VAL A 254 -5.81 25.23 13.34
CA VAL A 254 -7.12 25.54 12.74
C VAL A 254 -8.25 24.70 13.36
N VAL A 255 -7.99 23.40 13.64
CA VAL A 255 -8.97 22.53 14.31
C VAL A 255 -9.27 23.04 15.73
N LYS A 256 -8.26 23.42 16.51
CA LYS A 256 -8.46 23.96 17.87
C LYS A 256 -9.28 25.25 17.87
N ASP A 257 -8.96 26.19 16.98
CA ASP A 257 -9.67 27.45 16.85
C ASP A 257 -11.13 27.24 16.43
N SER A 258 -11.34 26.34 15.45
CA SER A 258 -12.67 25.99 14.98
C SER A 258 -13.49 25.28 16.05
N LYS A 259 -12.87 24.41 16.84
CA LYS A 259 -13.52 23.71 17.96
C LYS A 259 -14.09 24.70 18.96
N ILE A 260 -13.31 25.70 19.38
CA ILE A 260 -13.77 26.74 20.31
C ILE A 260 -15.03 27.44 19.79
N ARG A 261 -15.07 27.72 18.47
CA ARG A 261 -16.21 28.36 17.83
C ARG A 261 -17.45 27.46 17.74
N LEU A 262 -17.24 26.15 17.57
CA LEU A 262 -18.30 25.16 17.35
C LEU A 262 -18.81 24.53 18.65
N ASP A 263 -18.04 24.55 19.74
CA ASP A 263 -18.42 23.94 21.04
C ASP A 263 -19.83 24.36 21.55
N PRO A 264 -20.31 25.61 21.36
CA PRO A 264 -21.66 25.98 21.80
C PRO A 264 -22.80 25.25 21.06
N PHE A 265 -22.54 24.69 19.87
CA PHE A 265 -23.52 24.01 19.04
C PHE A 265 -23.43 22.48 19.15
N GLY A 266 -22.34 21.96 19.73
CA GLY A 266 -22.12 20.58 20.07
C GLY A 266 -21.97 19.57 18.92
N PRO A 267 -21.53 19.95 17.69
CA PRO A 267 -21.23 18.95 16.69
C PRO A 267 -19.98 18.18 17.07
N ARG A 268 -19.85 16.94 16.62
CA ARG A 268 -18.57 16.23 16.63
C ARG A 268 -17.73 16.68 15.43
N LEU A 269 -16.42 16.57 15.55
CA LEU A 269 -15.48 17.06 14.55
C LEU A 269 -14.81 15.91 13.80
N GLY A 270 -14.60 16.11 12.50
CA GLY A 270 -13.90 15.18 11.64
C GLY A 270 -12.82 15.87 10.80
N ILE A 271 -12.02 15.06 10.14
CA ILE A 271 -10.95 15.48 9.23
C ILE A 271 -10.97 14.66 7.95
N HIS A 272 -10.79 15.31 6.80
CA HIS A 272 -10.62 14.72 5.49
C HIS A 272 -9.41 15.37 4.80
N CYS A 273 -8.38 14.57 4.48
CA CYS A 273 -7.15 15.09 3.90
C CYS A 273 -6.82 14.39 2.59
N HIS A 274 -6.53 15.18 1.53
CA HIS A 274 -5.84 14.71 0.34
C HIS A 274 -4.32 14.64 0.58
N ASN A 275 -3.62 13.86 -0.24
CA ASN A 275 -2.22 13.47 -0.01
C ASN A 275 -1.21 14.15 -0.95
N ASP A 276 -1.54 15.30 -1.51
CA ASP A 276 -0.71 16.00 -2.51
C ASP A 276 0.66 16.40 -1.97
N GLY A 277 0.74 16.75 -0.69
CA GLY A 277 1.99 17.02 0.02
C GLY A 277 2.63 15.79 0.71
N ASP A 278 2.08 14.59 0.53
CA ASP A 278 2.44 13.35 1.24
C ASP A 278 2.27 13.44 2.77
N LEU A 279 1.37 14.31 3.24
CA LEU A 279 1.13 14.60 4.66
C LEU A 279 -0.26 14.18 5.16
N ALA A 280 -1.10 13.59 4.33
CA ALA A 280 -2.49 13.30 4.70
C ALA A 280 -2.62 12.44 5.96
N THR A 281 -1.78 11.41 6.12
CA THR A 281 -1.73 10.60 7.35
C THR A 281 -1.32 11.44 8.57
N ALA A 282 -0.26 12.25 8.45
CA ALA A 282 0.23 13.09 9.54
C ALA A 282 -0.81 14.16 9.94
N ASN A 283 -1.45 14.78 8.95
CA ASN A 283 -2.51 15.77 9.13
C ASN A 283 -3.72 15.15 9.85
N SER A 284 -4.15 13.95 9.45
CA SER A 284 -5.24 13.23 10.11
C SER A 284 -4.92 12.94 11.59
N LEU A 285 -3.71 12.47 11.89
CA LEU A 285 -3.26 12.22 13.26
C LEU A 285 -3.20 13.51 14.09
N SER A 286 -2.73 14.61 13.48
CA SER A 286 -2.65 15.92 14.12
C SER A 286 -4.05 16.49 14.45
N ALA A 287 -5.02 16.28 13.57
CA ALA A 287 -6.41 16.67 13.78
C ALA A 287 -7.07 15.90 14.94
N ILE A 288 -6.78 14.59 15.08
CA ILE A 288 -7.26 13.79 16.22
C ILE A 288 -6.69 14.31 17.53
N ASP A 289 -5.40 14.64 17.57
CA ASP A 289 -4.79 15.25 18.76
C ASP A 289 -5.39 16.63 19.08
N ALA A 290 -5.81 17.37 18.06
CA ALA A 290 -6.45 18.67 18.21
C ALA A 290 -7.92 18.60 18.62
N GLY A 291 -8.57 17.42 18.54
CA GLY A 291 -9.93 17.23 19.03
C GLY A 291 -10.94 16.68 18.03
N CYS A 292 -10.53 16.27 16.83
CA CYS A 292 -11.41 15.52 15.91
C CYS A 292 -11.64 14.09 16.41
N ASP A 293 -12.86 13.58 16.24
CA ASP A 293 -13.28 12.23 16.61
C ASP A 293 -13.62 11.34 15.41
N GLN A 294 -13.53 11.86 14.18
CA GLN A 294 -13.76 11.14 12.92
C GLN A 294 -12.59 11.38 11.98
N ILE A 295 -12.20 10.34 11.25
CA ILE A 295 -11.27 10.40 10.14
C ILE A 295 -11.94 9.87 8.89
N GLN A 296 -11.96 10.70 7.85
CA GLN A 296 -12.33 10.28 6.50
C GLN A 296 -11.06 9.96 5.70
N GLY A 297 -11.12 8.95 4.86
CA GLY A 297 -10.05 8.53 4.00
C GLY A 297 -10.43 7.32 3.18
N THR A 298 -9.47 6.76 2.46
CA THR A 298 -9.68 5.57 1.65
C THR A 298 -8.71 4.47 2.06
N PHE A 299 -9.12 3.22 1.94
CA PHE A 299 -8.17 2.12 2.03
C PHE A 299 -7.15 2.23 0.89
N ASN A 300 -5.88 2.04 1.22
CA ASN A 300 -4.73 2.20 0.33
C ASN A 300 -4.45 3.66 -0.13
N GLY A 301 -5.15 4.63 0.39
CA GLY A 301 -4.98 6.03 0.03
C GLY A 301 -5.37 6.34 -1.43
N ILE A 302 -6.19 5.51 -2.07
CA ILE A 302 -6.64 5.74 -3.45
C ILE A 302 -7.54 6.98 -3.53
N GLY A 303 -7.53 7.68 -4.66
CA GLY A 303 -8.35 8.87 -4.88
C GLY A 303 -7.80 9.79 -5.94
N GLU A 304 -8.43 10.96 -6.06
CA GLU A 304 -8.06 11.95 -7.05
C GLU A 304 -6.62 12.48 -6.83
N ARG A 305 -5.90 12.78 -7.90
CA ARG A 305 -4.50 13.28 -7.89
C ARG A 305 -3.55 12.32 -7.15
N CYS A 306 -3.02 12.73 -5.99
CA CYS A 306 -2.13 11.92 -5.15
C CYS A 306 -2.87 11.04 -4.13
N GLY A 307 -4.22 11.03 -4.17
CA GLY A 307 -5.07 10.22 -3.31
C GLY A 307 -5.48 10.91 -2.01
N ASN A 308 -6.01 10.11 -1.12
CA ASN A 308 -6.54 10.50 0.20
C ASN A 308 -5.62 10.03 1.34
N ALA A 309 -5.97 10.39 2.57
CA ALA A 309 -5.40 9.77 3.75
C ALA A 309 -5.58 8.23 3.68
N ASP A 310 -4.46 7.49 3.72
CA ASP A 310 -4.49 6.03 3.72
C ASP A 310 -4.98 5.51 5.07
N LEU A 311 -6.20 4.99 5.11
CA LEU A 311 -6.81 4.48 6.35
C LEU A 311 -6.02 3.33 6.95
N VAL A 312 -5.33 2.51 6.16
CA VAL A 312 -4.42 1.48 6.69
C VAL A 312 -3.34 2.11 7.55
N CYS A 313 -2.71 3.18 7.04
CA CYS A 313 -1.66 3.90 7.75
C CYS A 313 -2.19 4.64 8.98
N VAL A 314 -3.33 5.32 8.84
CA VAL A 314 -3.92 6.11 9.92
C VAL A 314 -4.35 5.21 11.09
N ILE A 315 -5.11 4.16 10.81
CA ILE A 315 -5.61 3.20 11.81
C ILE A 315 -4.45 2.52 12.53
N SER A 316 -3.46 2.02 11.77
CA SER A 316 -2.29 1.35 12.35
C SER A 316 -1.46 2.28 13.25
N ASN A 317 -1.25 3.54 12.85
CA ASN A 317 -0.52 4.51 13.68
C ASN A 317 -1.29 4.85 14.95
N LEU A 318 -2.60 5.06 14.88
CA LEU A 318 -3.42 5.32 16.07
C LEU A 318 -3.38 4.14 17.04
N GLN A 319 -3.57 2.91 16.53
CA GLN A 319 -3.66 1.72 17.37
C GLN A 319 -2.33 1.36 18.02
N PHE A 320 -1.23 1.39 17.25
CA PHE A 320 0.06 0.87 17.73
C PHE A 320 1.00 1.93 18.31
N LYS A 321 0.79 3.22 18.02
CA LYS A 321 1.68 4.30 18.43
C LYS A 321 1.07 5.26 19.45
N LYS A 322 -0.26 5.27 19.57
CA LYS A 322 -0.98 6.15 20.50
C LYS A 322 -1.79 5.33 21.49
N GLN A 323 -1.81 5.75 22.74
CA GLN A 323 -2.59 5.10 23.81
C GLN A 323 -3.92 5.82 24.01
N GLY A 324 -4.94 5.09 24.45
CA GLY A 324 -6.23 5.66 24.85
C GLY A 324 -7.17 5.94 23.67
N TYR A 325 -6.93 5.36 22.49
CA TYR A 325 -7.84 5.41 21.36
C TYR A 325 -8.40 4.02 21.05
N ARG A 326 -9.66 3.98 20.69
CA ARG A 326 -10.34 2.80 20.19
C ARG A 326 -10.93 3.09 18.81
N MET A 327 -10.66 2.21 17.86
CA MET A 327 -11.19 2.24 16.51
C MET A 327 -11.80 0.87 16.20
N LEU A 328 -11.87 0.37 15.07
CA LEU A 328 -12.34 -0.94 14.62
C LEU A 328 -12.65 -1.97 15.74
N ARG A 329 -13.16 -3.13 15.38
CA ARG A 329 -13.41 -4.23 16.32
C ARG A 329 -12.09 -4.90 16.73
N ASP A 330 -12.06 -5.50 17.92
CA ASP A 330 -10.93 -6.30 18.36
C ASP A 330 -10.66 -7.45 17.36
N GLY A 331 -9.39 -7.68 17.02
CA GLY A 331 -8.95 -8.68 16.03
C GLY A 331 -9.05 -8.24 14.56
N SER A 332 -9.71 -7.13 14.25
CA SER A 332 -9.89 -6.68 12.85
C SER A 332 -8.61 -6.25 12.17
N LEU A 333 -7.61 -5.80 12.94
CA LEU A 333 -6.35 -5.31 12.38
C LEU A 333 -5.54 -6.40 11.68
N GLU A 334 -5.66 -7.65 12.11
CA GLU A 334 -5.00 -8.81 11.49
C GLU A 334 -5.49 -9.07 10.05
N HIS A 335 -6.62 -8.46 9.64
CA HIS A 335 -7.17 -8.54 8.30
C HIS A 335 -6.81 -7.37 7.39
N LEU A 336 -6.05 -6.37 7.88
CA LEU A 336 -5.74 -5.16 7.09
C LEU A 336 -4.97 -5.48 5.81
N THR A 337 -4.00 -6.39 5.87
CA THR A 337 -3.20 -6.80 4.69
C THR A 337 -4.07 -7.50 3.65
N GLU A 338 -4.96 -8.40 4.07
CA GLU A 338 -5.89 -9.09 3.18
C GLU A 338 -6.84 -8.10 2.50
N LEU A 339 -7.47 -7.21 3.28
CA LEU A 339 -8.39 -6.21 2.76
C LEU A 339 -7.70 -5.23 1.81
N SER A 340 -6.49 -4.78 2.15
CA SER A 340 -5.70 -3.91 1.27
C SER A 340 -5.46 -4.56 -0.09
N ARG A 341 -5.03 -5.82 -0.11
CA ARG A 341 -4.80 -6.58 -1.36
C ARG A 341 -6.10 -6.77 -2.13
N TYR A 342 -7.17 -7.14 -1.45
CA TYR A 342 -8.48 -7.32 -2.06
C TYR A 342 -8.97 -6.05 -2.78
N ILE A 343 -8.81 -4.87 -2.17
CA ILE A 343 -9.21 -3.60 -2.76
C ILE A 343 -8.33 -3.28 -3.99
N TYR A 344 -7.02 -3.50 -3.92
CA TYR A 344 -6.13 -3.32 -5.09
C TYR A 344 -6.54 -4.21 -6.26
N GLU A 345 -6.79 -5.50 -6.02
CA GLU A 345 -7.22 -6.46 -7.03
C GLU A 345 -8.56 -6.04 -7.65
N THR A 346 -9.56 -5.75 -6.81
CA THR A 346 -10.91 -5.38 -7.25
C THR A 346 -10.88 -4.07 -8.05
N ALA A 347 -10.02 -3.11 -7.68
CA ALA A 347 -9.84 -1.85 -8.38
C ALA A 347 -8.94 -1.97 -9.63
N ASN A 348 -8.41 -3.16 -9.93
CA ASN A 348 -7.45 -3.42 -11.00
C ASN A 348 -6.18 -2.54 -10.90
N LEU A 349 -5.74 -2.29 -9.68
CA LEU A 349 -4.52 -1.53 -9.38
C LEU A 349 -3.38 -2.45 -8.98
N VAL A 350 -2.16 -2.08 -9.32
CA VAL A 350 -0.95 -2.79 -8.87
C VAL A 350 -0.70 -2.45 -7.40
N PRO A 351 -0.63 -3.43 -6.49
CA PRO A 351 -0.32 -3.19 -5.09
C PRO A 351 1.03 -2.47 -4.91
N ARG A 352 1.07 -1.44 -4.07
CA ARG A 352 2.28 -0.72 -3.75
C ARG A 352 3.12 -1.53 -2.74
N ASN A 353 4.19 -2.16 -3.21
CA ASN A 353 5.04 -3.01 -2.35
C ASN A 353 5.61 -2.27 -1.13
N SER A 354 5.92 -0.98 -1.25
CA SER A 354 6.45 -0.13 -0.18
C SER A 354 5.36 0.53 0.69
N GLN A 355 4.08 0.13 0.55
CA GLN A 355 3.02 0.68 1.39
C GLN A 355 3.31 0.35 2.86
N PRO A 356 3.29 1.33 3.77
CA PRO A 356 3.50 1.07 5.18
C PRO A 356 2.51 0.02 5.72
N PHE A 357 2.95 -0.78 6.66
CA PHE A 357 2.22 -1.85 7.37
C PHE A 357 1.82 -3.06 6.51
N VAL A 358 1.20 -2.89 5.35
CA VAL A 358 0.58 -3.99 4.57
C VAL A 358 1.33 -4.34 3.29
N GLY A 359 2.22 -3.47 2.82
CA GLY A 359 2.99 -3.72 1.61
C GLY A 359 3.96 -4.91 1.77
N ARG A 360 4.25 -5.59 0.67
CA ARG A 360 5.15 -6.75 0.66
C ARG A 360 6.56 -6.42 1.17
N SER A 361 7.00 -5.16 1.06
CA SER A 361 8.31 -4.70 1.52
C SER A 361 8.30 -4.07 2.91
N ALA A 362 7.14 -3.90 3.55
CA ALA A 362 7.02 -3.18 4.82
C ALA A 362 7.87 -3.80 5.96
N PHE A 363 8.03 -5.13 5.95
CA PHE A 363 8.82 -5.89 6.92
C PHE A 363 9.86 -6.78 6.22
N ALA A 364 10.43 -6.28 5.12
CA ALA A 364 11.46 -6.98 4.36
C ALA A 364 12.85 -6.47 4.73
N HIS A 365 13.76 -7.38 5.08
CA HIS A 365 15.12 -7.08 5.51
C HIS A 365 16.13 -7.66 4.52
N LYS A 366 17.03 -6.80 4.01
CA LYS A 366 18.05 -7.14 3.02
C LYS A 366 19.47 -7.10 3.59
N GLY A 367 19.78 -6.08 4.38
CA GLY A 367 21.15 -5.86 4.91
C GLY A 367 21.54 -6.90 5.95
N GLY A 368 22.74 -7.51 5.81
CA GLY A 368 23.21 -8.58 6.70
C GLY A 368 23.22 -8.23 8.18
N MET A 369 23.60 -6.99 8.55
CA MET A 369 23.54 -6.51 9.95
C MET A 369 22.10 -6.41 10.47
N HIS A 370 21.16 -5.94 9.63
CA HIS A 370 19.75 -5.85 9.98
C HIS A 370 19.16 -7.23 10.25
N VAL A 371 19.39 -8.18 9.33
CA VAL A 371 18.92 -9.56 9.48
C VAL A 371 19.49 -10.22 10.71
N HIS A 372 20.78 -10.04 10.99
CA HIS A 372 21.39 -10.58 12.21
C HIS A 372 20.75 -10.03 13.48
N ALA A 373 20.46 -8.73 13.52
CA ALA A 373 19.84 -8.10 14.68
C ALA A 373 18.37 -8.51 14.85
N VAL A 374 17.59 -8.51 13.75
CA VAL A 374 16.17 -8.91 13.75
C VAL A 374 16.00 -10.37 14.21
N ASN A 375 16.89 -11.28 13.78
CA ASN A 375 16.85 -12.67 14.20
C ASN A 375 17.13 -12.85 15.72
N LYS A 376 17.83 -11.90 16.35
CA LYS A 376 18.01 -11.89 17.80
C LYS A 376 16.84 -11.21 18.52
N PHE A 377 16.47 -10.03 18.03
CA PHE A 377 15.43 -9.20 18.63
C PHE A 377 14.73 -8.40 17.53
N ALA A 378 13.51 -8.78 17.16
CA ALA A 378 12.74 -8.17 16.07
C ALA A 378 12.63 -6.64 16.20
N HIS A 379 12.37 -6.13 17.40
CA HIS A 379 12.18 -4.71 17.68
C HIS A 379 13.42 -3.82 17.41
N THR A 380 14.57 -4.39 17.07
CA THR A 380 15.77 -3.62 16.71
C THR A 380 15.64 -2.91 15.36
N TYR A 381 14.82 -3.45 14.45
CA TYR A 381 14.57 -2.89 13.11
C TYR A 381 13.10 -2.95 12.70
N GLU A 382 12.22 -3.45 13.56
CA GLU A 382 10.79 -3.47 13.32
C GLU A 382 10.08 -2.66 14.40
N HIS A 383 9.28 -1.71 13.96
CA HIS A 383 8.55 -0.83 14.88
C HIS A 383 7.30 -1.48 15.49
N MET A 384 6.92 -2.68 15.01
CA MET A 384 5.82 -3.51 15.49
C MET A 384 5.95 -4.95 14.95
N ASN A 385 5.18 -5.90 15.49
CA ASN A 385 5.07 -7.23 14.92
C ASN A 385 4.18 -7.20 13.66
N PRO A 386 4.67 -7.67 12.48
CA PRO A 386 3.91 -7.68 11.23
C PRO A 386 2.59 -8.46 11.31
N GLU A 387 2.51 -9.53 12.11
CA GLU A 387 1.30 -10.34 12.28
C GLU A 387 0.11 -9.53 12.78
N HIS A 388 0.35 -8.46 13.55
CA HIS A 388 -0.72 -7.60 14.05
C HIS A 388 -1.53 -6.89 12.95
N VAL A 389 -1.03 -6.85 11.73
CA VAL A 389 -1.72 -6.31 10.54
C VAL A 389 -1.89 -7.38 9.46
N GLY A 390 -1.71 -8.65 9.79
CA GLY A 390 -1.80 -9.78 8.86
C GLY A 390 -0.69 -9.81 7.82
N ASN A 391 0.45 -9.18 8.10
CA ASN A 391 1.64 -9.22 7.25
C ASN A 391 2.69 -10.17 7.84
N GLU A 392 3.78 -10.40 7.11
CA GLU A 392 4.86 -11.29 7.50
C GLU A 392 6.23 -10.64 7.37
N ARG A 393 7.19 -11.11 8.18
CA ARG A 393 8.59 -10.76 8.03
C ARG A 393 9.18 -11.51 6.86
N ARG A 394 9.95 -10.79 6.03
CA ARG A 394 10.66 -11.37 4.89
C ARG A 394 12.15 -11.06 4.95
N ILE A 395 12.96 -12.08 4.77
CA ILE A 395 14.41 -11.94 4.64
C ILE A 395 14.74 -12.09 3.15
N LEU A 396 15.39 -11.06 2.61
CA LEU A 396 15.71 -10.99 1.20
C LEU A 396 17.16 -11.45 0.96
N VAL A 397 17.38 -12.10 -0.19
CA VAL A 397 18.70 -12.53 -0.64
C VAL A 397 19.19 -11.59 -1.72
N SER A 398 20.44 -11.15 -1.62
CA SER A 398 21.10 -10.37 -2.66
C SER A 398 22.63 -10.44 -2.50
N GLU A 399 23.37 -9.85 -3.43
CA GLU A 399 24.82 -9.65 -3.34
C GLU A 399 25.27 -8.96 -2.04
N LEU A 400 24.37 -8.14 -1.44
CA LEU A 400 24.61 -7.47 -0.16
C LEU A 400 24.26 -8.35 1.05
N SER A 401 23.82 -9.57 0.82
CA SER A 401 23.46 -10.51 1.90
C SER A 401 24.73 -11.01 2.57
N GLY A 402 24.72 -10.99 3.90
CA GLY A 402 25.74 -11.69 4.69
C GLY A 402 25.36 -13.17 4.91
N ARG A 403 26.27 -13.95 5.52
CA ARG A 403 25.99 -15.35 5.92
C ARG A 403 24.72 -15.47 6.74
N SER A 404 24.38 -14.47 7.56
CA SER A 404 23.17 -14.48 8.40
C SER A 404 21.87 -14.54 7.60
N ASN A 405 21.83 -13.89 6.42
CA ASN A 405 20.67 -13.93 5.52
C ASN A 405 20.52 -15.33 4.92
N ILE A 406 21.65 -15.86 4.40
CA ILE A 406 21.67 -17.21 3.83
C ILE A 406 21.29 -18.24 4.89
N ALA A 407 21.88 -18.17 6.10
CA ALA A 407 21.57 -19.06 7.20
C ALA A 407 20.07 -19.03 7.57
N ALA A 408 19.48 -17.84 7.68
CA ALA A 408 18.06 -17.70 8.00
C ALA A 408 17.14 -18.34 6.94
N LEU A 409 17.49 -18.22 5.67
CA LEU A 409 16.71 -18.79 4.56
C LEU A 409 16.97 -20.29 4.33
N THR A 410 18.14 -20.78 4.74
CA THR A 410 18.49 -22.20 4.62
C THR A 410 18.13 -23.01 5.86
N GLN A 411 17.61 -22.39 6.92
CA GLN A 411 17.15 -23.05 8.13
C GLN A 411 16.13 -24.17 7.82
N LYS A 412 15.18 -23.89 6.91
CA LYS A 412 14.19 -24.89 6.45
C LYS A 412 14.80 -26.13 5.76
N HIS A 413 16.06 -26.03 5.33
CA HIS A 413 16.81 -27.12 4.72
C HIS A 413 17.81 -27.77 5.71
N GLY A 414 17.84 -27.35 6.99
CA GLY A 414 18.78 -27.82 7.99
C GLY A 414 20.25 -27.44 7.70
N ALA A 415 20.47 -26.45 6.85
CA ALA A 415 21.79 -26.07 6.33
C ALA A 415 22.38 -24.81 7.01
N ASP A 416 21.67 -24.24 7.97
CA ASP A 416 22.01 -22.98 8.64
C ASP A 416 23.29 -23.03 9.50
N GLN A 417 23.75 -24.20 9.89
CA GLN A 417 24.94 -24.41 10.71
C GLN A 417 26.21 -24.77 9.89
N ASP A 418 26.06 -25.15 8.62
CA ASP A 418 27.20 -25.52 7.76
C ASP A 418 27.83 -24.28 7.09
N ARG A 419 28.90 -23.79 7.70
CA ARG A 419 29.62 -22.60 7.19
C ARG A 419 30.13 -22.75 5.76
N LEU A 420 30.63 -23.93 5.38
CA LEU A 420 31.18 -24.15 4.04
C LEU A 420 30.07 -24.16 2.99
N LEU A 421 28.92 -24.71 3.35
CA LEU A 421 27.74 -24.68 2.48
C LEU A 421 27.20 -23.25 2.33
N LEU A 422 27.10 -22.49 3.44
CA LEU A 422 26.67 -21.10 3.39
C LEU A 422 27.57 -20.23 2.51
N ASP A 423 28.89 -20.41 2.59
CA ASP A 423 29.84 -19.69 1.75
C ASP A 423 29.68 -20.08 0.27
N ARG A 424 29.51 -21.35 -0.08
CA ARG A 424 29.21 -21.81 -1.45
C ARG A 424 27.92 -21.23 -2.01
N ILE A 425 26.87 -21.19 -1.20
CA ILE A 425 25.59 -20.60 -1.62
C ILE A 425 25.79 -19.10 -1.88
N LEU A 426 26.45 -18.38 -0.97
CA LEU A 426 26.71 -16.95 -1.12
C LEU A 426 27.50 -16.63 -2.39
N GLU A 427 28.61 -17.37 -2.65
CA GLU A 427 29.40 -17.24 -3.87
C GLU A 427 28.55 -17.48 -5.14
N SER A 428 27.68 -18.49 -5.11
CA SER A 428 26.78 -18.81 -6.20
C SER A 428 25.75 -17.71 -6.45
N VAL A 429 25.20 -17.12 -5.39
CA VAL A 429 24.27 -15.98 -5.46
C VAL A 429 24.99 -14.79 -6.10
N VAL A 430 26.14 -14.37 -5.56
CA VAL A 430 26.93 -13.24 -6.09
C VAL A 430 27.26 -13.45 -7.58
N LYS A 431 27.72 -14.65 -7.95
CA LYS A 431 28.01 -14.99 -9.36
C LYS A 431 26.79 -14.86 -10.26
N LYS A 432 25.63 -15.36 -9.82
CA LYS A 432 24.37 -15.31 -10.57
C LYS A 432 23.82 -13.88 -10.65
N GLU A 433 23.89 -13.09 -9.58
CA GLU A 433 23.46 -11.70 -9.61
C GLU A 433 24.32 -10.83 -10.53
N ASN A 434 25.62 -11.06 -10.61
CA ASN A 434 26.48 -10.45 -11.60
C ASN A 434 26.11 -10.82 -13.06
N GLN A 435 25.41 -11.93 -13.25
CA GLN A 435 24.81 -12.33 -14.53
C GLN A 435 23.44 -11.71 -14.79
N GLY A 436 22.87 -10.98 -13.82
CA GLY A 436 21.57 -10.33 -13.93
C GLY A 436 20.42 -11.01 -13.19
N TYR A 437 20.65 -12.12 -12.48
CA TYR A 437 19.65 -12.74 -11.61
C TYR A 437 19.29 -11.82 -10.45
N GLN A 438 18.11 -12.01 -9.87
CA GLN A 438 17.65 -11.29 -8.68
C GLN A 438 16.73 -12.20 -7.85
N TYR A 439 17.28 -12.82 -6.83
CA TYR A 439 16.58 -13.82 -6.03
C TYR A 439 15.56 -13.23 -5.04
N GLU A 440 15.57 -11.92 -4.79
CA GLU A 440 14.59 -11.23 -3.93
C GLU A 440 13.13 -11.47 -4.36
N ALA A 441 12.91 -11.66 -5.66
CA ALA A 441 11.60 -11.89 -6.25
C ALA A 441 11.51 -13.28 -6.90
N ALA A 442 12.36 -14.24 -6.48
CA ALA A 442 12.44 -15.56 -7.09
C ALA A 442 12.87 -16.62 -6.03
N GLU A 443 12.09 -16.71 -4.96
CA GLU A 443 12.36 -17.59 -3.84
C GLU A 443 12.44 -19.07 -4.23
N ALA A 444 11.66 -19.50 -5.20
CA ALA A 444 11.68 -20.87 -5.69
C ALA A 444 12.99 -21.21 -6.42
N SER A 445 13.48 -20.30 -7.30
CA SER A 445 14.78 -20.48 -7.93
C SER A 445 15.93 -20.44 -6.92
N PHE A 446 15.81 -19.64 -5.84
CA PHE A 446 16.78 -19.66 -4.74
C PHE A 446 16.77 -21.01 -4.01
N ASP A 447 15.62 -21.58 -3.70
CA ASP A 447 15.50 -22.89 -3.07
C ASP A 447 16.16 -24.00 -3.92
N LEU A 448 15.96 -23.97 -5.23
CA LEU A 448 16.62 -24.90 -6.15
C LEU A 448 18.14 -24.70 -6.14
N LEU A 449 18.62 -23.45 -6.11
CA LEU A 449 20.05 -23.14 -5.99
C LEU A 449 20.64 -23.71 -4.69
N VAL A 450 19.95 -23.57 -3.57
CA VAL A 450 20.37 -24.14 -2.27
C VAL A 450 20.50 -25.66 -2.37
N LYS A 451 19.52 -26.33 -2.96
CA LYS A 451 19.55 -27.78 -3.19
C LYS A 451 20.70 -28.19 -4.10
N GLN A 452 20.98 -27.42 -5.16
CA GLN A 452 22.14 -27.65 -6.02
C GLN A 452 23.47 -27.51 -5.26
N CYS A 453 23.63 -26.47 -4.45
CA CYS A 453 24.82 -26.24 -3.65
C CYS A 453 25.03 -27.29 -2.56
N SER A 454 23.95 -27.82 -1.98
CA SER A 454 24.00 -28.87 -0.95
C SER A 454 24.17 -30.27 -1.55
N GLY A 455 24.05 -30.45 -2.86
CA GLY A 455 24.12 -31.75 -3.50
C GLY A 455 22.86 -32.62 -3.33
N THR A 456 21.75 -32.03 -2.84
CA THR A 456 20.46 -32.70 -2.64
C THR A 456 19.50 -32.50 -3.83
N TYR A 457 19.89 -31.72 -4.82
CA TYR A 457 19.10 -31.51 -6.01
C TYR A 457 19.16 -32.73 -6.94
N THR A 458 18.02 -33.30 -7.22
CA THR A 458 17.86 -34.35 -8.24
C THR A 458 16.83 -33.85 -9.24
N PRO A 459 17.22 -33.61 -10.52
CA PRO A 459 16.27 -33.15 -11.52
C PRO A 459 15.24 -34.25 -11.81
N HIS A 460 13.98 -33.88 -11.92
CA HIS A 460 12.89 -34.79 -12.28
C HIS A 460 12.88 -35.09 -13.78
N PHE A 461 13.43 -34.15 -14.58
CA PHE A 461 13.58 -34.32 -16.02
C PHE A 461 14.82 -33.58 -16.53
N GLU A 462 15.27 -33.96 -17.70
CA GLU A 462 16.40 -33.37 -18.43
C GLU A 462 15.94 -32.85 -19.77
N THR A 463 16.26 -31.60 -20.12
CA THR A 463 16.00 -31.02 -21.42
C THR A 463 17.09 -31.48 -22.41
N ILE A 464 16.73 -32.31 -23.38
CA ILE A 464 17.66 -32.72 -24.43
C ILE A 464 17.71 -31.65 -25.54
N LYS A 465 16.54 -31.19 -25.99
CA LYS A 465 16.41 -30.17 -27.05
C LYS A 465 15.03 -29.51 -26.98
N TYR A 466 14.98 -28.24 -27.30
CA TYR A 466 13.73 -27.57 -27.67
C TYR A 466 13.89 -26.80 -28.99
N GLN A 467 12.79 -26.61 -29.68
CA GLN A 467 12.71 -25.82 -30.92
C GLN A 467 11.39 -25.06 -30.91
N ILE A 468 11.45 -23.79 -31.30
CA ILE A 468 10.27 -22.93 -31.36
C ILE A 468 10.20 -22.36 -32.77
N LEU A 469 9.03 -22.47 -33.37
CA LEU A 469 8.67 -21.88 -34.65
C LEU A 469 7.63 -20.79 -34.35
N ALA A 470 7.93 -19.54 -34.67
CA ALA A 470 7.01 -18.43 -34.53
C ALA A 470 6.96 -17.65 -35.84
N GLY A 471 5.76 -17.33 -36.29
CA GLY A 471 5.55 -16.58 -37.52
C GLY A 471 4.12 -16.70 -38.04
N ASP A 472 3.82 -15.95 -39.10
CA ASP A 472 2.57 -16.07 -39.84
C ASP A 472 2.64 -17.31 -40.76
N LEU A 473 2.29 -18.47 -40.21
CA LEU A 473 2.27 -19.72 -40.99
C LEU A 473 0.97 -19.92 -41.76
N ASP A 474 -0.08 -19.20 -41.45
CA ASP A 474 -1.35 -19.23 -42.17
C ASP A 474 -1.93 -17.81 -42.35
N THR A 475 -1.61 -17.22 -43.51
CA THR A 475 -2.13 -15.91 -43.92
C THR A 475 -3.64 -15.89 -44.15
N SER A 476 -4.30 -17.06 -44.21
CA SER A 476 -5.75 -17.17 -44.44
C SER A 476 -6.57 -16.95 -43.16
N ARG A 477 -5.98 -17.13 -41.96
CA ARG A 477 -6.68 -17.05 -40.67
C ARG A 477 -6.40 -15.80 -39.87
N ASN A 478 -5.46 -14.98 -40.31
CA ASN A 478 -5.02 -13.76 -39.58
C ASN A 478 -4.72 -14.01 -38.08
N GLN A 479 -4.27 -15.21 -37.72
CA GLN A 479 -3.90 -15.61 -36.37
C GLN A 479 -2.41 -15.90 -36.31
N GLN A 480 -1.72 -15.11 -35.49
CA GLN A 480 -0.33 -15.41 -35.11
C GLN A 480 -0.36 -16.56 -34.10
N TYR A 481 0.39 -17.62 -34.40
CA TYR A 481 0.61 -18.70 -33.45
C TYR A 481 2.08 -19.12 -33.45
N ALA A 482 2.48 -19.79 -32.39
CA ALA A 482 3.80 -20.37 -32.28
C ALA A 482 3.68 -21.87 -31.99
N GLU A 483 4.61 -22.65 -32.50
CA GLU A 483 4.76 -24.07 -32.18
C GLU A 483 6.03 -24.27 -31.36
N ALA A 484 5.96 -25.11 -30.32
CA ALA A 484 7.12 -25.57 -29.58
C ALA A 484 7.23 -27.10 -29.68
N ILE A 485 8.43 -27.57 -29.98
CA ILE A 485 8.77 -29.00 -30.00
C ILE A 485 9.80 -29.23 -28.90
N LEU A 486 9.47 -30.07 -27.92
CA LEU A 486 10.35 -30.40 -26.81
C LEU A 486 10.78 -31.87 -26.88
N LYS A 487 12.06 -32.10 -26.57
CA LYS A 487 12.60 -33.44 -26.34
C LYS A 487 13.18 -33.48 -24.93
N LEU A 488 12.52 -34.24 -24.07
CA LEU A 488 12.85 -34.36 -22.66
C LEU A 488 13.19 -35.81 -22.31
N LYS A 489 14.00 -35.99 -21.26
CA LYS A 489 14.27 -37.29 -20.65
C LYS A 489 13.72 -37.29 -19.22
N VAL A 490 12.90 -38.28 -18.89
CA VAL A 490 12.32 -38.50 -17.57
C VAL A 490 12.72 -39.89 -17.11
N GLY A 491 13.62 -39.99 -16.16
CA GLY A 491 14.24 -41.26 -15.77
C GLY A 491 14.96 -41.93 -16.95
N GLN A 492 14.49 -43.10 -17.39
CA GLN A 492 15.02 -43.79 -18.55
C GLN A 492 14.21 -43.51 -19.84
N SER A 493 13.10 -42.81 -19.74
CA SER A 493 12.20 -42.56 -20.88
C SER A 493 12.56 -41.25 -21.57
N VAL A 494 12.59 -41.27 -22.90
CA VAL A 494 12.73 -40.07 -23.74
C VAL A 494 11.37 -39.77 -24.37
N CYS A 495 10.88 -38.56 -24.20
CA CYS A 495 9.65 -38.10 -24.81
C CYS A 495 9.90 -36.93 -25.77
N VAL A 496 9.11 -36.88 -26.84
CA VAL A 496 9.07 -35.78 -27.80
C VAL A 496 7.62 -35.35 -27.91
N GLU A 497 7.34 -34.09 -27.56
CA GLU A 497 6.00 -33.53 -27.66
C GLU A 497 6.04 -32.20 -28.37
N ALA A 498 4.96 -31.90 -29.07
CA ALA A 498 4.75 -30.61 -29.72
C ALA A 498 3.44 -30.00 -29.22
N ALA A 499 3.41 -28.68 -29.10
CA ALA A 499 2.21 -27.93 -28.79
C ALA A 499 2.21 -26.57 -29.48
N GLU A 500 1.00 -26.09 -29.78
CA GLU A 500 0.73 -24.76 -30.30
C GLU A 500 0.39 -23.82 -29.14
N GLY A 501 0.60 -22.51 -29.35
CA GLY A 501 0.24 -21.46 -28.39
C GLY A 501 0.11 -20.11 -29.06
N HIS A 502 -0.51 -19.16 -28.37
CA HIS A 502 -0.69 -17.77 -28.84
C HIS A 502 0.63 -16.99 -28.94
N GLY A 503 1.73 -17.58 -28.52
CA GLY A 503 3.08 -17.03 -28.59
C GLY A 503 4.13 -18.04 -28.16
N PRO A 504 5.43 -17.73 -28.32
CA PRO A 504 6.53 -18.66 -28.07
C PRO A 504 6.54 -19.26 -26.64
N VAL A 505 6.32 -18.44 -25.64
CA VAL A 505 6.35 -18.87 -24.24
C VAL A 505 5.14 -19.73 -23.89
N ASN A 506 3.97 -19.37 -24.40
CA ASN A 506 2.75 -20.16 -24.21
C ASN A 506 2.85 -21.53 -24.88
N ALA A 507 3.41 -21.60 -26.08
CA ALA A 507 3.67 -22.87 -26.78
C ALA A 507 4.68 -23.74 -26.00
N MET A 508 5.74 -23.14 -25.45
CA MET A 508 6.72 -23.84 -24.61
C MET A 508 6.11 -24.42 -23.35
N ASP A 509 5.31 -23.62 -22.61
CA ASP A 509 4.63 -24.08 -21.40
C ASP A 509 3.66 -25.23 -21.71
N ALA A 510 2.87 -25.10 -22.79
CA ALA A 510 1.95 -26.15 -23.23
C ALA A 510 2.68 -27.45 -23.60
N ALA A 511 3.80 -27.36 -24.34
CA ALA A 511 4.60 -28.53 -24.71
C ALA A 511 5.29 -29.16 -23.49
N LEU A 512 5.78 -28.36 -22.53
CA LEU A 512 6.40 -28.83 -21.29
C LEU A 512 5.37 -29.61 -20.46
N ARG A 513 4.21 -29.04 -20.21
CA ARG A 513 3.11 -29.69 -19.49
C ARG A 513 2.69 -30.99 -20.17
N LYS A 514 2.46 -30.96 -21.47
CA LYS A 514 2.09 -32.14 -22.25
C LYS A 514 3.14 -33.26 -22.15
N SER A 515 4.43 -32.90 -22.12
CA SER A 515 5.53 -33.85 -21.97
C SER A 515 5.56 -34.51 -20.59
N LEU A 516 5.21 -33.79 -19.56
CA LEU A 516 5.45 -34.18 -18.16
C LEU A 516 4.22 -34.73 -17.43
N ILE A 517 2.99 -34.32 -17.82
CA ILE A 517 1.75 -34.65 -17.10
C ILE A 517 1.53 -36.15 -16.91
N ARG A 518 1.95 -36.97 -17.87
CA ARG A 518 1.87 -38.45 -17.78
C ARG A 518 2.80 -39.06 -16.76
N PHE A 519 3.88 -38.36 -16.38
CA PHE A 519 4.83 -38.80 -15.36
C PHE A 519 4.51 -38.15 -14.01
N PHE A 520 4.02 -36.91 -14.04
CA PHE A 520 3.78 -36.08 -12.88
C PHE A 520 2.40 -35.41 -12.98
N PRO A 521 1.31 -36.13 -12.67
CA PRO A 521 -0.06 -35.58 -12.79
C PRO A 521 -0.32 -34.32 -11.98
N SER A 522 0.43 -34.07 -10.89
CA SER A 522 0.27 -32.88 -10.05
C SER A 522 0.57 -31.56 -10.79
N ILE A 523 1.25 -31.60 -11.95
CA ILE A 523 1.49 -30.43 -12.81
C ILE A 523 0.19 -29.87 -13.38
N GLU A 524 -0.88 -30.67 -13.49
CA GLU A 524 -2.17 -30.22 -14.04
C GLU A 524 -2.75 -29.04 -13.25
N SER A 525 -2.59 -29.04 -11.92
CA SER A 525 -3.06 -27.97 -11.04
C SER A 525 -2.23 -26.68 -11.11
N MET A 526 -1.06 -26.69 -11.75
CA MET A 526 -0.18 -25.54 -11.83
C MET A 526 -0.65 -24.54 -12.89
N GLN A 527 -0.67 -23.27 -12.55
CA GLN A 527 -1.02 -22.16 -13.44
C GLN A 527 0.09 -21.10 -13.45
N LEU A 528 0.34 -20.50 -14.62
CA LEU A 528 1.17 -19.32 -14.73
C LEU A 528 0.29 -18.09 -14.45
N VAL A 529 0.62 -17.33 -13.41
CA VAL A 529 -0.17 -16.18 -12.92
C VAL A 529 0.37 -14.87 -13.47
N ASP A 530 1.70 -14.72 -13.49
CA ASP A 530 2.34 -13.49 -13.96
C ASP A 530 3.63 -13.80 -14.72
N TYR A 531 3.91 -12.96 -15.72
CA TYR A 531 5.09 -13.07 -16.58
C TYR A 531 5.67 -11.69 -16.85
N LYS A 532 6.83 -11.41 -16.26
CA LYS A 532 7.51 -10.11 -16.37
C LYS A 532 8.86 -10.24 -17.06
N VAL A 533 9.09 -9.36 -18.03
CA VAL A 533 10.35 -9.28 -18.78
C VAL A 533 11.02 -7.94 -18.51
N ARG A 534 12.32 -7.97 -18.23
CA ARG A 534 13.11 -6.75 -18.01
C ARG A 534 14.47 -6.85 -18.68
N VAL A 535 14.89 -5.79 -19.35
CA VAL A 535 16.26 -5.63 -19.85
C VAL A 535 17.16 -5.23 -18.67
N VAL A 536 18.25 -5.98 -18.46
CA VAL A 536 19.15 -5.80 -17.31
C VAL A 536 20.26 -4.80 -17.60
N ASN A 537 20.87 -4.87 -18.81
CA ASN A 537 21.98 -4.01 -19.23
C ASN A 537 21.64 -3.33 -20.57
N GLY A 538 20.76 -2.33 -20.54
CA GLY A 538 20.23 -1.65 -21.72
C GLY A 538 21.30 -1.01 -22.62
N GLU A 539 22.50 -0.72 -22.09
CA GLU A 539 23.62 -0.17 -22.87
C GLU A 539 24.14 -1.12 -23.96
N ALA A 540 23.92 -2.43 -23.82
CA ALA A 540 24.32 -3.43 -24.79
C ALA A 540 23.38 -3.52 -26.02
N GLY A 541 22.33 -2.71 -26.11
CA GLY A 541 21.38 -2.71 -27.22
C GLY A 541 20.67 -4.06 -27.39
N THR A 542 20.71 -4.63 -28.60
CA THR A 542 20.06 -5.92 -28.91
C THR A 542 20.78 -7.14 -28.31
N ALA A 543 22.01 -6.97 -27.79
CA ALA A 543 22.74 -8.00 -27.05
C ALA A 543 22.56 -7.85 -25.52
N ALA A 544 21.59 -7.06 -25.10
CA ALA A 544 21.28 -6.88 -23.69
C ALA A 544 20.77 -8.18 -23.07
N ARG A 545 21.17 -8.44 -21.83
CA ARG A 545 20.60 -9.54 -21.04
C ARG A 545 19.17 -9.24 -20.66
N ILE A 546 18.36 -10.25 -20.75
CA ILE A 546 16.94 -10.20 -20.43
C ILE A 546 16.71 -11.07 -19.21
N ARG A 547 16.01 -10.50 -18.25
CA ARG A 547 15.51 -11.17 -17.06
C ARG A 547 14.04 -11.47 -17.24
N VAL A 548 13.67 -12.71 -17.02
CA VAL A 548 12.28 -13.18 -17.02
C VAL A 548 11.95 -13.64 -15.59
N ASN A 549 10.91 -13.06 -15.00
CA ASN A 549 10.32 -13.52 -13.76
C ASN A 549 8.96 -14.14 -14.07
N ILE A 550 8.72 -15.33 -13.51
CA ILE A 550 7.45 -16.05 -13.63
C ILE A 550 6.88 -16.26 -12.24
N GLU A 551 5.62 -15.88 -12.05
CA GLU A 551 4.82 -16.29 -10.92
C GLU A 551 3.94 -17.48 -11.35
N SER A 552 4.05 -18.56 -10.61
CA SER A 552 3.22 -19.76 -10.78
C SER A 552 2.43 -20.03 -9.52
N SER A 553 1.24 -20.62 -9.66
CA SER A 553 0.42 -21.03 -8.52
C SER A 553 -0.17 -22.42 -8.72
N ASP A 554 -0.54 -23.06 -7.63
CA ASP A 554 -1.48 -24.16 -7.57
C ASP A 554 -2.62 -23.80 -6.57
N GLU A 555 -3.49 -24.73 -6.26
CA GLU A 555 -4.65 -24.51 -5.37
C GLU A 555 -4.29 -23.90 -4.01
N ASN A 556 -3.06 -24.09 -3.52
CA ASN A 556 -2.69 -23.75 -2.16
C ASN A 556 -1.49 -22.79 -2.04
N HIS A 557 -0.71 -22.60 -3.10
CA HIS A 557 0.57 -21.87 -3.05
C HIS A 557 0.85 -21.13 -4.35
N SER A 558 1.53 -19.99 -4.21
CA SER A 558 2.14 -19.23 -5.29
C SER A 558 3.65 -19.19 -5.07
N TRP A 559 4.44 -19.22 -6.15
CA TRP A 559 5.91 -19.18 -6.10
C TRP A 559 6.48 -18.47 -7.31
N HIS A 560 7.68 -17.90 -7.13
CA HIS A 560 8.33 -17.10 -8.16
C HIS A 560 9.64 -17.74 -8.60
N THR A 561 9.87 -17.72 -9.92
CA THR A 561 11.10 -18.21 -10.55
C THR A 561 11.69 -17.19 -11.49
N ILE A 562 12.97 -17.38 -11.85
CA ILE A 562 13.74 -16.41 -12.62
C ILE A 562 14.65 -17.11 -13.63
N GLY A 563 14.68 -16.55 -14.84
CA GLY A 563 15.66 -16.92 -15.87
C GLY A 563 16.34 -15.68 -16.42
N VAL A 564 17.60 -15.80 -16.79
CA VAL A 564 18.39 -14.71 -17.38
C VAL A 564 19.22 -15.23 -18.55
N SER A 565 19.08 -14.60 -19.71
CA SER A 565 19.86 -14.87 -20.92
C SER A 565 19.86 -13.63 -21.82
N GLU A 566 20.73 -13.60 -22.81
CA GLU A 566 20.67 -12.64 -23.93
C GLU A 566 19.52 -12.99 -24.90
N ASN A 567 18.99 -14.20 -24.79
CA ASN A 567 17.84 -14.68 -25.56
C ASN A 567 16.61 -14.80 -24.64
N ILE A 568 15.55 -14.07 -24.97
CA ILE A 568 14.29 -14.08 -24.19
C ILE A 568 13.68 -15.49 -24.09
N ILE A 569 13.83 -16.30 -25.13
CA ILE A 569 13.31 -17.68 -25.14
C ILE A 569 14.07 -18.54 -24.13
N GLU A 570 15.40 -18.42 -24.09
CA GLU A 570 16.23 -19.14 -23.12
C GLU A 570 15.95 -18.69 -21.68
N ALA A 571 15.82 -17.36 -21.48
CA ALA A 571 15.47 -16.81 -20.16
C ALA A 571 14.10 -17.33 -19.71
N SER A 572 13.11 -17.35 -20.58
CA SER A 572 11.76 -17.89 -20.30
C SER A 572 11.79 -19.38 -20.01
N TRP A 573 12.55 -20.13 -20.80
CA TRP A 573 12.72 -21.58 -20.62
C TRP A 573 13.33 -21.91 -19.25
N ALA A 574 14.40 -21.21 -18.87
CA ALA A 574 15.03 -21.39 -17.57
C ALA A 574 14.04 -21.14 -16.41
N ALA A 575 13.26 -20.06 -16.49
CA ALA A 575 12.27 -19.75 -15.46
C ALA A 575 11.11 -20.79 -15.41
N LEU A 576 10.64 -21.28 -16.56
CA LEU A 576 9.61 -22.32 -16.66
C LEU A 576 10.09 -23.67 -16.09
N VAL A 577 11.32 -24.07 -16.42
CA VAL A 577 11.93 -25.29 -15.88
C VAL A 577 12.02 -25.20 -14.37
N ASP A 578 12.56 -24.11 -13.84
CA ASP A 578 12.62 -23.88 -12.39
C ASP A 578 11.24 -23.94 -11.75
N ALA A 579 10.21 -23.38 -12.40
CA ALA A 579 8.86 -23.37 -11.84
C ALA A 579 8.28 -24.79 -11.69
N VAL A 580 8.48 -25.64 -12.68
CA VAL A 580 8.02 -27.04 -12.65
C VAL A 580 8.87 -27.86 -11.68
N GLU A 581 10.19 -27.74 -11.71
CA GLU A 581 11.10 -28.46 -10.81
C GLU A 581 10.81 -28.12 -9.34
N TYR A 582 10.59 -26.84 -9.04
CA TYR A 582 10.22 -26.43 -7.67
C TYR A 582 8.94 -27.09 -7.20
N LYS A 583 7.89 -27.11 -8.03
CA LYS A 583 6.63 -27.79 -7.68
C LYS A 583 6.86 -29.27 -7.41
N LEU A 584 7.58 -29.97 -8.31
CA LEU A 584 7.82 -31.39 -8.17
C LEU A 584 8.64 -31.72 -6.92
N HIS A 585 9.67 -30.96 -6.61
CA HIS A 585 10.44 -31.10 -5.36
C HIS A 585 9.58 -30.89 -4.12
N ARG A 586 8.67 -29.91 -4.14
CA ARG A 586 7.77 -29.64 -3.03
C ARG A 586 6.75 -30.76 -2.82
N ASP A 587 6.17 -31.26 -3.91
CA ASP A 587 5.18 -32.34 -3.87
C ASP A 587 5.79 -33.66 -3.36
N THR A 588 7.04 -33.96 -3.74
CA THR A 588 7.77 -35.13 -3.24
C THR A 588 8.01 -35.06 -1.72
N GLN A 589 8.38 -33.92 -1.19
CA GLN A 589 8.58 -33.74 0.26
C GLN A 589 7.30 -33.92 1.07
N ARG A 590 6.12 -33.64 0.49
CA ARG A 590 4.81 -33.84 1.15
C ARG A 590 4.37 -35.29 1.21
N THR A 591 4.86 -36.11 0.29
CA THR A 591 4.54 -37.54 0.27
C THR A 591 5.44 -38.38 1.18
N GLU A 592 6.59 -37.86 1.61
CA GLU A 592 7.55 -38.51 2.49
C GLU A 592 7.42 -38.10 3.98
N GLY A 593 6.67 -37.07 4.31
CA GLY A 593 6.38 -36.59 5.67
C GLY A 593 4.94 -36.81 6.06
#